data_3a5c0ffb321828014c08e711c16f7e33
#
_entry.id   3a5c0ffb321828014c08e711c16f7e33
#
_cell.length_a   1.000
_cell.length_b   1.000
_cell.length_c   1.000
_cell.angle_alpha   90.00
_cell.angle_beta   90.00
_cell.angle_gamma   90.00
#
_symmetry.space_group_name_H-M   'P 1'
#
loop_
_entity.id
_entity.type
_entity.pdbx_description
1 polymer ?
#
loop_
_entity_poly.entity_id
_entity_poly.type
_entity_poly.pdbx_seq_one_letter_code
_entity_poly.pdbx_strand_id
1 'polypeptide(L)'
;MSEKRVLRVAITGGAGRIAYSLIPLLLDGRVFGNETLIDLRLVDIPQADMRLQGVLMEIEDCNFSCMEKITTTTDTATGFQNVEVAILLGGTPRKQGMERKELIKLNAEGMAKQAKELEKHANQEVKILVVANPANTNCLAAMQAAPTLPKGNFTCLTRLDEERLRAIIFAEISKKLDKNAANINSSDIKGVTIWGNHSSTQLPTVHAATITIDGKVNKISDLCEASAFESIIEHVQRRGAALIGALGASSAMSAANAIMLHLRSWLADGQDEDAIFSMGIISDNNPYQESLNIPSGLVVSFPCRRVKGGLPGQVEIVDGMEVPEMLHPHLASTIAELKLEAKDLRGSEVVAESKL
;
A
#
# COMPACT_ATOMS: atom_id res chain seq x y z
N MET A 1 -2.96 36.20 -1.39
CA MET A 1 -3.26 34.76 -1.52
C MET A 1 -1.92 34.05 -1.46
N SER A 2 -1.72 33.12 -0.54
CA SER A 2 -0.49 32.31 -0.53
C SER A 2 -0.45 31.49 -1.83
N GLU A 3 0.73 31.39 -2.43
CA GLU A 3 0.96 30.54 -3.59
C GLU A 3 0.66 29.08 -3.21
N LYS A 4 -0.18 28.39 -3.98
CA LYS A 4 -0.52 26.99 -3.71
C LYS A 4 0.71 26.11 -3.93
N ARG A 5 0.93 25.13 -3.06
CA ARG A 5 1.99 24.13 -3.23
C ARG A 5 1.70 23.28 -4.46
N VAL A 6 2.69 23.08 -5.31
CA VAL A 6 2.65 22.12 -6.42
C VAL A 6 3.42 20.87 -6.02
N LEU A 7 2.78 19.70 -6.04
CA LEU A 7 3.37 18.40 -5.74
C LEU A 7 3.52 17.58 -7.02
N ARG A 8 4.72 17.08 -7.30
CA ARG A 8 5.00 16.23 -8.47
C ARG A 8 4.80 14.77 -8.13
N VAL A 9 3.79 14.16 -8.76
CA VAL A 9 3.39 12.78 -8.52
C VAL A 9 3.57 11.96 -9.80
N ALA A 10 4.31 10.85 -9.74
CA ALA A 10 4.41 9.89 -10.84
C ALA A 10 3.63 8.60 -10.53
N ILE A 11 2.96 8.07 -11.56
CA ILE A 11 2.28 6.77 -11.52
C ILE A 11 2.82 5.91 -12.64
N THR A 12 3.44 4.78 -12.32
CA THR A 12 3.82 3.78 -13.35
C THR A 12 2.69 2.79 -13.58
N GLY A 13 2.57 2.24 -14.79
CA GLY A 13 1.34 1.55 -15.20
C GLY A 13 0.17 2.53 -15.35
N GLY A 14 0.48 3.76 -15.83
CA GLY A 14 -0.43 4.89 -15.90
C GLY A 14 -1.67 4.69 -16.76
N ALA A 15 -1.60 3.78 -17.75
CA ALA A 15 -2.74 3.37 -18.57
C ALA A 15 -3.55 2.20 -17.95
N GLY A 16 -3.16 1.73 -16.74
CA GLY A 16 -3.77 0.59 -16.07
C GLY A 16 -5.08 0.92 -15.36
N ARG A 17 -5.86 -0.11 -15.03
CA ARG A 17 -7.17 0.03 -14.34
C ARG A 17 -7.07 0.66 -12.96
N ILE A 18 -5.99 0.38 -12.21
CA ILE A 18 -5.79 0.97 -10.88
C ILE A 18 -5.47 2.45 -11.02
N ALA A 19 -4.55 2.83 -11.94
CA ALA A 19 -4.23 4.23 -12.23
C ALA A 19 -5.49 5.00 -12.63
N TYR A 20 -6.28 4.48 -13.57
CA TYR A 20 -7.53 5.09 -14.02
C TYR A 20 -8.53 5.35 -12.87
N SER A 21 -8.61 4.42 -11.91
CA SER A 21 -9.47 4.60 -10.73
C SER A 21 -8.87 5.54 -9.66
N LEU A 22 -7.54 5.69 -9.63
CA LEU A 22 -6.82 6.52 -8.66
C LEU A 22 -6.74 7.99 -9.06
N ILE A 23 -6.61 8.27 -10.35
CA ILE A 23 -6.43 9.62 -10.90
C ILE A 23 -7.48 10.60 -10.36
N PRO A 24 -8.80 10.32 -10.42
CA PRO A 24 -9.81 11.22 -9.86
C PRO A 24 -9.62 11.49 -8.37
N LEU A 25 -9.21 10.48 -7.59
CA LEU A 25 -8.99 10.63 -6.15
C LEU A 25 -7.81 11.55 -5.82
N LEU A 26 -6.78 11.56 -6.67
CA LEU A 26 -5.63 12.45 -6.53
C LEU A 26 -5.99 13.90 -6.92
N LEU A 27 -6.63 14.05 -8.08
CA LEU A 27 -6.89 15.35 -8.69
C LEU A 27 -8.12 16.08 -8.14
N ASP A 28 -8.95 15.39 -7.36
CA ASP A 28 -10.12 15.94 -6.62
C ASP A 28 -9.77 16.33 -5.16
N GLY A 29 -8.48 16.42 -4.84
CA GLY A 29 -8.01 16.86 -3.52
C GLY A 29 -8.20 15.85 -2.38
N ARG A 30 -8.64 14.62 -2.65
CA ARG A 30 -8.94 13.62 -1.62
C ARG A 30 -7.72 13.08 -0.90
N VAL A 31 -6.55 13.16 -1.53
CA VAL A 31 -5.28 12.69 -0.95
C VAL A 31 -4.57 13.80 -0.21
N PHE A 32 -4.26 14.90 -0.87
CA PHE A 32 -3.38 15.96 -0.37
C PHE A 32 -4.12 17.26 0.01
N GLY A 33 -5.45 17.26 -0.04
CA GLY A 33 -6.27 18.45 0.22
C GLY A 33 -6.38 19.39 -1.01
N ASN A 34 -7.33 20.32 -0.96
CA ASN A 34 -7.67 21.21 -2.07
C ASN A 34 -6.65 22.35 -2.28
N GLU A 35 -5.76 22.56 -1.31
CA GLU A 35 -4.71 23.60 -1.39
C GLU A 35 -3.42 23.10 -2.04
N THR A 36 -3.34 21.79 -2.39
CA THR A 36 -2.20 21.19 -3.08
C THR A 36 -2.57 20.92 -4.53
N LEU A 37 -1.86 21.58 -5.45
CA LEU A 37 -1.95 21.33 -6.88
C LEU A 37 -1.04 20.15 -7.26
N ILE A 38 -1.44 19.33 -8.24
CA ILE A 38 -0.73 18.13 -8.65
C ILE A 38 -0.18 18.27 -10.08
N ASP A 39 1.16 18.21 -10.22
CA ASP A 39 1.83 17.89 -11.49
C ASP A 39 1.90 16.37 -11.61
N LEU A 40 0.92 15.79 -12.32
CA LEU A 40 0.77 14.34 -12.45
C LEU A 40 1.50 13.82 -13.68
N ARG A 41 2.28 12.76 -13.51
CA ARG A 41 3.01 12.09 -14.57
C ARG A 41 2.60 10.64 -14.68
N LEU A 42 1.99 10.29 -15.80
CA LEU A 42 1.58 8.94 -16.10
C LEU A 42 2.66 8.27 -16.97
N VAL A 43 3.31 7.28 -16.39
CA VAL A 43 4.41 6.55 -17.04
C VAL A 43 3.93 5.13 -17.35
N ASP A 44 4.14 4.67 -18.58
CA ASP A 44 3.84 3.29 -18.95
C ASP A 44 4.83 2.78 -20.01
N ILE A 45 4.69 1.54 -20.42
CA ILE A 45 5.49 0.92 -21.48
C ILE A 45 5.11 1.48 -22.85
N PRO A 46 6.01 1.44 -23.86
CA PRO A 46 5.72 1.98 -25.21
C PRO A 46 4.44 1.40 -25.86
N GLN A 47 4.11 0.14 -25.58
CA GLN A 47 2.91 -0.50 -26.09
C GLN A 47 1.59 0.07 -25.54
N ALA A 48 1.66 0.82 -24.44
CA ALA A 48 0.50 1.47 -23.82
C ALA A 48 0.32 2.94 -24.25
N ASP A 49 1.18 3.50 -25.12
CA ASP A 49 1.18 4.92 -25.46
C ASP A 49 -0.18 5.42 -25.95
N MET A 50 -0.79 4.73 -26.91
CA MET A 50 -2.14 5.10 -27.41
C MET A 50 -3.17 5.15 -26.28
N ARG A 51 -3.07 4.23 -25.32
CA ARG A 51 -3.99 4.17 -24.18
C ARG A 51 -3.71 5.30 -23.18
N LEU A 52 -2.44 5.67 -22.98
CA LEU A 52 -2.06 6.85 -22.20
C LEU A 52 -2.69 8.13 -22.77
N GLN A 53 -2.66 8.29 -24.11
CA GLN A 53 -3.29 9.44 -24.76
C GLN A 53 -4.81 9.45 -24.54
N GLY A 54 -5.48 8.29 -24.58
CA GLY A 54 -6.90 8.20 -24.26
C GLY A 54 -7.20 8.60 -22.81
N VAL A 55 -6.38 8.15 -21.84
CA VAL A 55 -6.52 8.54 -20.45
C VAL A 55 -6.28 10.04 -20.26
N LEU A 56 -5.31 10.63 -20.97
CA LEU A 56 -5.05 12.07 -20.94
C LEU A 56 -6.28 12.88 -21.38
N MET A 57 -6.90 12.52 -22.51
CA MET A 57 -8.11 13.19 -23.00
C MET A 57 -9.24 13.16 -21.98
N GLU A 58 -9.49 12.02 -21.34
CA GLU A 58 -10.53 11.93 -20.29
C GLU A 58 -10.22 12.80 -19.06
N ILE A 59 -8.94 12.89 -18.67
CA ILE A 59 -8.55 13.76 -17.54
C ILE A 59 -8.78 15.23 -17.88
N GLU A 60 -8.46 15.64 -19.11
CA GLU A 60 -8.70 16.99 -19.62
C GLU A 60 -10.20 17.31 -19.61
N ASP A 61 -11.05 16.37 -20.04
CA ASP A 61 -12.50 16.52 -20.04
C ASP A 61 -13.08 16.64 -18.61
N CYS A 62 -12.45 16.05 -17.60
CA CYS A 62 -12.88 16.13 -16.19
C CYS A 62 -12.60 17.50 -15.56
N ASN A 63 -11.65 18.27 -16.04
CA ASN A 63 -11.30 19.61 -15.52
C ASN A 63 -11.13 19.66 -13.99
N PHE A 64 -10.32 18.80 -13.42
CA PHE A 64 -10.11 18.67 -11.98
C PHE A 64 -9.53 19.92 -11.33
N SER A 65 -10.04 20.30 -10.15
CA SER A 65 -9.69 21.52 -9.43
C SER A 65 -8.27 21.55 -8.85
N CYS A 66 -7.68 20.39 -8.58
CA CYS A 66 -6.32 20.25 -8.04
C CYS A 66 -5.29 19.87 -9.12
N MET A 67 -5.64 19.94 -10.41
CA MET A 67 -4.75 19.66 -11.50
C MET A 67 -3.91 20.90 -11.86
N GLU A 68 -2.59 20.84 -11.72
CA GLU A 68 -1.67 21.85 -12.23
C GLU A 68 -1.22 21.49 -13.64
N LYS A 69 -0.76 20.25 -13.81
CA LYS A 69 -0.22 19.74 -15.07
C LYS A 69 -0.37 18.23 -15.16
N ILE A 70 -0.55 17.74 -16.40
CA ILE A 70 -0.48 16.31 -16.73
C ILE A 70 0.59 16.08 -17.77
N THR A 71 1.36 15.01 -17.60
CA THR A 71 2.32 14.52 -18.59
C THR A 71 2.15 13.01 -18.73
N THR A 72 2.01 12.55 -19.97
CA THR A 72 2.06 11.11 -20.32
C THR A 72 3.38 10.82 -21.01
N THR A 73 4.04 9.73 -20.64
CA THR A 73 5.33 9.36 -21.25
C THR A 73 5.58 7.85 -21.15
N THR A 74 6.36 7.33 -22.08
CA THR A 74 6.91 5.98 -22.03
C THR A 74 8.39 5.95 -21.64
N ASP A 75 8.98 7.14 -21.40
CA ASP A 75 10.34 7.31 -20.92
C ASP A 75 10.35 7.59 -19.41
N THR A 76 10.96 6.67 -18.65
CA THR A 76 11.02 6.75 -17.18
C THR A 76 11.86 7.93 -16.70
N ALA A 77 12.93 8.32 -17.41
CA ALA A 77 13.77 9.44 -17.02
C ALA A 77 12.97 10.77 -17.05
N THR A 78 12.21 11.00 -18.12
CA THR A 78 11.29 12.14 -18.25
C THR A 78 10.17 12.07 -17.19
N GLY A 79 9.58 10.90 -16.99
CA GLY A 79 8.47 10.71 -16.07
C GLY A 79 8.86 10.93 -14.60
N PHE A 80 10.10 10.64 -14.23
CA PHE A 80 10.58 10.75 -12.85
C PHE A 80 11.31 12.07 -12.52
N GLN A 81 11.47 12.96 -13.49
CA GLN A 81 12.21 14.21 -13.28
C GLN A 81 11.65 15.06 -12.14
N ASN A 82 12.42 15.22 -11.04
CA ASN A 82 12.06 15.96 -9.84
C ASN A 82 10.76 15.49 -9.14
N VAL A 83 10.36 14.23 -9.30
CA VAL A 83 9.19 13.65 -8.65
C VAL A 83 9.38 13.58 -7.13
N GLU A 84 8.33 13.92 -6.39
CA GLU A 84 8.29 13.93 -4.92
C GLU A 84 7.53 12.73 -4.36
N VAL A 85 6.57 12.19 -5.15
CA VAL A 85 5.82 10.98 -4.79
C VAL A 85 5.73 10.06 -6.01
N ALA A 86 6.19 8.82 -5.87
CA ALA A 86 6.12 7.81 -6.92
C ALA A 86 5.23 6.64 -6.50
N ILE A 87 4.24 6.29 -7.34
CA ILE A 87 3.31 5.19 -7.12
C ILE A 87 3.58 4.11 -8.17
N LEU A 88 4.19 3.01 -7.76
CA LEU A 88 4.64 1.95 -8.67
C LEU A 88 3.56 0.87 -8.81
N LEU A 89 2.68 1.05 -9.81
CA LEU A 89 1.59 0.12 -10.15
C LEU A 89 2.00 -0.86 -11.24
N GLY A 90 2.95 -0.48 -12.09
CA GLY A 90 3.36 -1.26 -13.24
C GLY A 90 4.02 -2.57 -12.84
N GLY A 91 3.47 -3.69 -13.29
CA GLY A 91 4.01 -5.02 -13.09
C GLY A 91 3.42 -6.01 -14.09
N THR A 92 4.17 -7.10 -14.35
CA THR A 92 3.70 -8.19 -15.21
C THR A 92 2.64 -9.01 -14.46
N PRO A 93 1.42 -9.16 -14.98
CA PRO A 93 0.42 -10.02 -14.36
C PRO A 93 0.83 -11.50 -14.50
N ARG A 94 0.48 -12.30 -13.48
CA ARG A 94 0.71 -13.75 -13.53
C ARG A 94 -0.05 -14.37 -14.69
N LYS A 95 0.66 -15.04 -15.60
CA LYS A 95 0.08 -15.80 -16.71
C LYS A 95 -0.25 -17.22 -16.25
N GLN A 96 -1.18 -17.88 -16.96
CA GLN A 96 -1.49 -19.29 -16.72
C GLN A 96 -0.24 -20.15 -16.97
N GLY A 97 0.10 -21.01 -16.02
CA GLY A 97 1.30 -21.85 -16.07
C GLY A 97 2.59 -21.20 -15.57
N MET A 98 2.60 -19.89 -15.29
CA MET A 98 3.78 -19.21 -14.76
C MET A 98 4.02 -19.57 -13.30
N GLU A 99 5.23 -20.00 -12.97
CA GLU A 99 5.63 -20.26 -11.58
C GLU A 99 5.73 -18.96 -10.78
N ARG A 100 5.49 -19.05 -9.45
CA ARG A 100 5.60 -17.89 -8.54
C ARG A 100 6.98 -17.27 -8.58
N LYS A 101 8.03 -18.09 -8.59
CA LYS A 101 9.42 -17.64 -8.64
C LYS A 101 9.76 -16.85 -9.90
N GLU A 102 9.24 -17.27 -11.05
CA GLU A 102 9.40 -16.56 -12.32
C GLU A 102 8.74 -15.18 -12.27
N LEU A 103 7.52 -15.10 -11.73
CA LEU A 103 6.80 -13.84 -11.55
C LEU A 103 7.58 -12.89 -10.62
N ILE A 104 8.10 -13.40 -9.49
CA ILE A 104 8.93 -12.63 -8.54
C ILE A 104 10.13 -12.04 -9.30
N LYS A 105 10.87 -12.86 -10.04
CA LYS A 105 12.05 -12.40 -10.77
C LYS A 105 11.71 -11.28 -11.76
N LEU A 106 10.73 -11.49 -12.63
CA LEU A 106 10.32 -10.51 -13.64
C LEU A 106 9.88 -9.18 -13.04
N ASN A 107 9.06 -9.21 -12.00
CA ASN A 107 8.56 -8.00 -11.38
C ASN A 107 9.62 -7.29 -10.54
N ALA A 108 10.47 -8.04 -9.83
CA ALA A 108 11.58 -7.46 -9.08
C ALA A 108 12.59 -6.75 -9.99
N GLU A 109 12.94 -7.33 -11.15
CA GLU A 109 13.79 -6.68 -12.15
C GLU A 109 13.16 -5.39 -12.69
N GLY A 110 11.85 -5.42 -12.97
CA GLY A 110 11.11 -4.23 -13.39
C GLY A 110 11.10 -3.13 -12.33
N MET A 111 10.88 -3.49 -11.06
CA MET A 111 10.91 -2.56 -9.93
C MET A 111 12.31 -1.98 -9.70
N ALA A 112 13.35 -2.82 -9.76
CA ALA A 112 14.73 -2.38 -9.62
C ALA A 112 15.13 -1.36 -10.69
N LYS A 113 14.72 -1.57 -11.96
CA LYS A 113 14.95 -0.60 -13.04
C LYS A 113 14.25 0.73 -12.76
N GLN A 114 12.99 0.71 -12.34
CA GLN A 114 12.26 1.92 -12.01
C GLN A 114 12.89 2.66 -10.81
N ALA A 115 13.33 1.94 -9.78
CA ALA A 115 13.99 2.51 -8.61
C ALA A 115 15.34 3.16 -8.95
N LYS A 116 16.16 2.54 -9.80
CA LYS A 116 17.40 3.14 -10.32
C LYS A 116 17.15 4.44 -11.08
N GLU A 117 16.08 4.51 -11.85
CA GLU A 117 15.72 5.74 -12.55
C GLU A 117 15.13 6.82 -11.60
N LEU A 118 14.37 6.42 -10.57
CA LEU A 118 13.96 7.34 -9.50
C LEU A 118 15.16 7.91 -8.75
N GLU A 119 16.13 7.08 -8.38
CA GLU A 119 17.37 7.51 -7.70
C GLU A 119 18.14 8.57 -8.49
N LYS A 120 18.16 8.46 -9.83
CA LYS A 120 18.87 9.42 -10.72
C LYS A 120 18.12 10.71 -10.96
N HIS A 121 16.78 10.65 -11.07
CA HIS A 121 15.99 11.73 -11.65
C HIS A 121 14.98 12.35 -10.69
N ALA A 122 14.54 11.64 -9.65
CA ALA A 122 13.57 12.15 -8.70
C ALA A 122 14.20 13.05 -7.63
N ASN A 123 13.36 13.67 -6.83
CA ASN A 123 13.80 14.33 -5.60
C ASN A 123 14.48 13.32 -4.66
N GLN A 124 15.56 13.72 -3.97
CA GLN A 124 16.29 12.84 -3.06
C GLN A 124 15.43 12.37 -1.87
N GLU A 125 14.39 13.10 -1.53
CA GLU A 125 13.40 12.75 -0.50
C GLU A 125 12.14 12.13 -1.09
N VAL A 126 12.17 11.65 -2.34
CA VAL A 126 11.02 11.05 -3.02
C VAL A 126 10.40 9.95 -2.17
N LYS A 127 9.07 9.98 -2.03
CA LYS A 127 8.29 8.95 -1.32
C LYS A 127 7.77 7.93 -2.32
N ILE A 128 8.06 6.66 -2.08
CA ILE A 128 7.84 5.58 -3.05
C ILE A 128 6.85 4.57 -2.47
N LEU A 129 5.70 4.44 -3.10
CA LEU A 129 4.69 3.43 -2.77
C LEU A 129 4.67 2.33 -3.83
N VAL A 130 5.05 1.12 -3.45
CA VAL A 130 5.00 -0.06 -4.31
C VAL A 130 3.67 -0.77 -4.12
N VAL A 131 2.98 -1.01 -5.23
CA VAL A 131 1.65 -1.65 -5.27
C VAL A 131 1.67 -2.94 -6.10
N ALA A 132 2.54 -3.00 -7.12
CA ALA A 132 2.67 -4.19 -7.98
C ALA A 132 3.09 -5.42 -7.18
N ASN A 133 2.41 -6.56 -7.44
CA ASN A 133 2.66 -7.81 -6.72
C ASN A 133 3.85 -8.62 -7.27
N PRO A 134 4.57 -9.32 -6.35
CA PRO A 134 4.39 -9.37 -4.89
C PRO A 134 4.92 -8.10 -4.22
N ALA A 135 4.04 -7.35 -3.54
CA ALA A 135 4.30 -5.96 -3.16
C ALA A 135 5.48 -5.80 -2.17
N ASN A 136 5.57 -6.65 -1.15
CA ASN A 136 6.64 -6.59 -0.16
C ASN A 136 8.01 -6.87 -0.81
N THR A 137 8.09 -7.93 -1.62
CA THR A 137 9.33 -8.35 -2.28
C THR A 137 9.76 -7.36 -3.36
N ASN A 138 8.81 -6.80 -4.12
CA ASN A 138 9.07 -5.75 -5.09
C ASN A 138 9.56 -4.46 -4.42
N CYS A 139 9.02 -4.12 -3.24
CA CYS A 139 9.49 -2.98 -2.46
C CYS A 139 10.93 -3.19 -1.96
N LEU A 140 11.24 -4.40 -1.49
CA LEU A 140 12.61 -4.76 -1.10
C LEU A 140 13.58 -4.66 -2.28
N ALA A 141 13.19 -5.16 -3.46
CA ALA A 141 14.00 -5.08 -4.68
C ALA A 141 14.23 -3.62 -5.12
N ALA A 142 13.19 -2.78 -5.07
CA ALA A 142 13.30 -1.35 -5.38
C ALA A 142 14.26 -0.65 -4.41
N MET A 143 14.12 -0.90 -3.11
CA MET A 143 14.98 -0.33 -2.06
C MET A 143 16.46 -0.73 -2.23
N GLN A 144 16.72 -1.99 -2.56
CA GLN A 144 18.09 -2.49 -2.79
C GLN A 144 18.72 -1.91 -4.06
N ALA A 145 17.93 -1.59 -5.06
CA ALA A 145 18.39 -1.05 -6.34
C ALA A 145 18.64 0.47 -6.33
N ALA A 146 18.15 1.18 -5.31
CA ALA A 146 18.33 2.63 -5.12
C ALA A 146 18.90 2.94 -3.72
N PRO A 147 20.14 2.52 -3.42
CA PRO A 147 20.71 2.55 -2.08
C PRO A 147 20.97 3.96 -1.54
N THR A 148 21.01 5.00 -2.37
CA THR A 148 21.22 6.38 -1.93
C THR A 148 19.93 7.05 -1.46
N LEU A 149 18.76 6.50 -1.81
CA LEU A 149 17.49 6.99 -1.30
C LEU A 149 17.23 6.45 0.12
N PRO A 150 16.64 7.27 1.02
CA PRO A 150 16.36 6.83 2.38
C PRO A 150 15.41 5.62 2.41
N LYS A 151 15.79 4.54 3.12
CA LYS A 151 14.96 3.32 3.22
C LYS A 151 13.55 3.59 3.76
N GLY A 152 13.39 4.54 4.68
CA GLY A 152 12.10 4.94 5.22
C GLY A 152 11.16 5.63 4.21
N ASN A 153 11.68 5.96 3.02
CA ASN A 153 10.89 6.53 1.95
C ASN A 153 10.24 5.47 1.05
N PHE A 154 10.53 4.18 1.26
CA PHE A 154 9.94 3.06 0.52
C PHE A 154 8.89 2.36 1.35
N THR A 155 7.71 2.19 0.78
CA THR A 155 6.61 1.46 1.41
C THR A 155 5.91 0.56 0.39
N CYS A 156 5.20 -0.47 0.86
CA CYS A 156 4.28 -1.22 0.00
C CYS A 156 2.85 -1.22 0.55
N LEU A 157 1.90 -1.43 -0.37
CA LEU A 157 0.47 -1.33 -0.07
C LEU A 157 -0.04 -2.58 0.66
N THR A 158 -0.38 -2.44 1.94
CA THR A 158 -1.14 -3.43 2.73
C THR A 158 -2.46 -2.86 3.26
N ARG A 159 -2.69 -1.56 3.03
CA ARG A 159 -3.93 -0.87 3.40
C ARG A 159 -5.18 -1.49 2.76
N LEU A 160 -5.08 -2.08 1.57
CA LEU A 160 -6.20 -2.76 0.92
C LEU A 160 -6.74 -3.91 1.79
N ASP A 161 -5.85 -4.66 2.42
CA ASP A 161 -6.22 -5.79 3.27
C ASP A 161 -6.82 -5.30 4.59
N GLU A 162 -6.30 -4.19 5.13
CA GLU A 162 -6.88 -3.51 6.29
C GLU A 162 -8.32 -3.04 6.01
N GLU A 163 -8.58 -2.43 4.85
CA GLU A 163 -9.93 -1.99 4.48
C GLU A 163 -10.89 -3.18 4.25
N ARG A 164 -10.38 -4.30 3.74
CA ARG A 164 -11.15 -5.55 3.65
C ARG A 164 -11.52 -6.08 5.04
N LEU A 165 -10.55 -6.11 5.95
CA LEU A 165 -10.77 -6.52 7.35
C LEU A 165 -11.81 -5.63 8.00
N ARG A 166 -11.67 -4.30 7.87
CA ARG A 166 -12.62 -3.31 8.41
C ARG A 166 -14.05 -3.53 7.89
N ALA A 167 -14.20 -3.76 6.59
CA ALA A 167 -15.50 -3.99 5.95
C ALA A 167 -16.14 -5.31 6.41
N ILE A 168 -15.36 -6.38 6.57
CA ILE A 168 -15.86 -7.68 7.03
C ILE A 168 -16.34 -7.57 8.48
N ILE A 169 -15.53 -6.96 9.36
CA ILE A 169 -15.90 -6.73 10.77
C ILE A 169 -17.15 -5.87 10.87
N PHE A 170 -17.21 -4.78 10.11
CA PHE A 170 -18.39 -3.92 10.08
C PHE A 170 -19.65 -4.69 9.69
N ALA A 171 -19.57 -5.56 8.69
CA ALA A 171 -20.68 -6.41 8.27
C ALA A 171 -21.10 -7.41 9.36
N GLU A 172 -20.15 -8.01 10.10
CA GLU A 172 -20.45 -8.93 11.20
C GLU A 172 -21.10 -8.23 12.39
N ILE A 173 -20.59 -7.07 12.79
CA ILE A 173 -21.16 -6.27 13.89
C ILE A 173 -22.56 -5.77 13.50
N SER A 174 -22.74 -5.28 12.27
CA SER A 174 -24.03 -4.77 11.79
C SER A 174 -25.13 -5.81 11.73
N LYS A 175 -24.80 -7.11 11.64
CA LYS A 175 -25.78 -8.21 11.74
C LYS A 175 -26.30 -8.41 13.17
N LYS A 176 -25.46 -8.13 14.17
CA LYS A 176 -25.77 -8.34 15.59
C LYS A 176 -26.47 -7.14 16.22
N LEU A 177 -26.19 -5.95 15.74
CA LEU A 177 -26.85 -4.72 16.19
C LEU A 177 -28.24 -4.60 15.56
N ASP A 178 -29.21 -4.22 16.37
CA ASP A 178 -30.54 -3.87 15.84
C ASP A 178 -30.38 -2.70 14.84
N LYS A 179 -30.82 -2.92 13.59
CA LYS A 179 -30.64 -1.98 12.48
C LYS A 179 -31.21 -0.57 12.74
N ASN A 180 -32.08 -0.46 13.75
CA ASN A 180 -32.71 0.80 14.15
C ASN A 180 -32.05 1.48 15.36
N ALA A 181 -31.02 0.87 15.97
CA ALA A 181 -30.47 1.32 17.25
C ALA A 181 -29.14 2.05 17.14
N ALA A 182 -28.35 1.84 16.09
CA ALA A 182 -27.01 2.43 16.03
C ALA A 182 -26.69 3.04 14.67
N ASN A 183 -26.40 4.34 14.66
CA ASN A 183 -25.87 5.03 13.49
C ASN A 183 -24.34 4.84 13.45
N ILE A 184 -23.89 3.68 12.94
CA ILE A 184 -22.46 3.32 12.84
C ILE A 184 -22.00 3.29 11.39
N ASN A 185 -20.74 3.65 11.18
CA ASN A 185 -20.06 3.56 9.90
C ASN A 185 -18.81 2.69 10.03
N SER A 186 -18.32 2.14 8.92
CA SER A 186 -17.07 1.37 8.92
C SER A 186 -15.87 2.21 9.38
N SER A 187 -15.91 3.54 9.21
CA SER A 187 -14.90 4.48 9.69
C SER A 187 -14.82 4.60 11.21
N ASP A 188 -15.86 4.17 11.94
CA ASP A 188 -15.89 4.16 13.40
C ASP A 188 -15.07 3.00 13.98
N ILE A 189 -14.67 2.03 13.13
CA ILE A 189 -13.76 0.96 13.50
C ILE A 189 -12.32 1.46 13.38
N LYS A 190 -11.58 1.38 14.49
CA LYS A 190 -10.18 1.80 14.62
C LYS A 190 -9.31 0.61 15.05
N GLY A 191 -8.01 0.66 14.79
CA GLY A 191 -7.02 -0.30 15.32
C GLY A 191 -7.06 -1.69 14.73
N VAL A 192 -7.74 -1.90 13.58
CA VAL A 192 -7.56 -3.12 12.77
C VAL A 192 -6.19 -3.07 12.09
N THR A 193 -5.48 -4.19 12.06
CA THR A 193 -4.11 -4.23 11.53
C THR A 193 -3.82 -5.46 10.69
N ILE A 194 -2.88 -5.34 9.77
CA ILE A 194 -2.37 -6.41 8.92
C ILE A 194 -0.88 -6.59 9.19
N TRP A 195 -0.48 -7.83 9.44
CA TRP A 195 0.91 -8.20 9.66
C TRP A 195 1.45 -9.10 8.54
N GLY A 196 2.75 -9.00 8.27
CA GLY A 196 3.47 -9.92 7.39
C GLY A 196 3.45 -9.55 5.92
N ASN A 197 3.19 -10.53 5.06
CA ASN A 197 3.22 -10.41 3.60
C ASN A 197 1.85 -10.02 3.02
N HIS A 198 1.83 -9.20 1.98
CA HIS A 198 0.62 -8.97 1.19
C HIS A 198 0.33 -10.17 0.26
N SER A 199 -0.10 -11.26 0.86
CA SER A 199 -0.37 -12.54 0.19
C SER A 199 -1.52 -13.30 0.86
N SER A 200 -1.75 -14.56 0.47
CA SER A 200 -2.71 -15.43 1.15
C SER A 200 -2.25 -15.88 2.56
N THR A 201 -1.02 -15.53 2.99
CA THR A 201 -0.52 -15.80 4.35
C THR A 201 -0.61 -14.58 5.27
N GLN A 202 -1.04 -13.42 4.77
CA GLN A 202 -1.22 -12.22 5.58
C GLN A 202 -1.96 -12.49 6.88
N LEU A 203 -1.59 -11.80 7.95
CA LEU A 203 -2.26 -11.96 9.23
C LEU A 203 -3.07 -10.70 9.59
N PRO A 204 -4.39 -10.71 9.36
CA PRO A 204 -5.29 -9.70 9.89
C PRO A 204 -5.49 -9.87 11.39
N THR A 205 -5.41 -8.79 12.17
CA THR A 205 -5.69 -8.81 13.61
C THR A 205 -6.67 -7.72 14.04
N VAL A 206 -7.46 -8.02 15.07
CA VAL A 206 -8.52 -7.15 15.61
C VAL A 206 -8.39 -6.93 17.11
N HIS A 207 -7.36 -7.46 17.75
CA HIS A 207 -7.25 -7.50 19.21
C HIS A 207 -7.14 -6.12 19.86
N ALA A 208 -6.55 -5.16 19.14
CA ALA A 208 -6.53 -3.75 19.55
C ALA A 208 -7.67 -2.92 18.92
N ALA A 209 -8.54 -3.59 18.13
CA ALA A 209 -9.56 -2.87 17.38
C ALA A 209 -10.76 -2.49 18.27
N THR A 210 -11.26 -1.29 18.02
CA THR A 210 -12.42 -0.73 18.70
C THR A 210 -13.43 -0.18 17.70
N ILE A 211 -14.68 -0.06 18.14
CA ILE A 211 -15.73 0.66 17.42
C ILE A 211 -16.43 1.62 18.35
N THR A 212 -16.74 2.81 17.86
CA THR A 212 -17.57 3.77 18.61
C THR A 212 -19.03 3.58 18.23
N ILE A 213 -19.89 3.27 19.22
CA ILE A 213 -21.33 3.08 19.07
C ILE A 213 -22.01 4.06 20.04
N ASP A 214 -22.82 4.95 19.54
CA ASP A 214 -23.54 5.98 20.33
C ASP A 214 -22.61 6.76 21.29
N GLY A 215 -21.42 7.12 20.82
CA GLY A 215 -20.39 7.83 21.57
C GLY A 215 -19.59 6.97 22.57
N LYS A 216 -19.91 5.68 22.69
CA LYS A 216 -19.18 4.76 23.56
C LYS A 216 -18.20 3.90 22.78
N VAL A 217 -16.94 3.85 23.22
CA VAL A 217 -15.92 2.98 22.64
C VAL A 217 -16.08 1.55 23.17
N ASN A 218 -16.20 0.59 22.23
CA ASN A 218 -16.32 -0.83 22.53
C ASN A 218 -15.17 -1.59 21.85
N LYS A 219 -14.63 -2.62 22.51
CA LYS A 219 -13.64 -3.51 21.88
C LYS A 219 -14.35 -4.44 20.88
N ILE A 220 -13.72 -4.65 19.73
CA ILE A 220 -14.23 -5.60 18.72
C ILE A 220 -14.27 -7.02 19.28
N SER A 221 -13.29 -7.39 20.12
CA SER A 221 -13.23 -8.71 20.79
C SER A 221 -14.47 -9.00 21.67
N ASP A 222 -15.10 -7.97 22.21
CA ASP A 222 -16.27 -8.11 23.08
C ASP A 222 -17.58 -8.26 22.27
N LEU A 223 -17.55 -7.82 21.01
CA LEU A 223 -18.72 -7.84 20.11
C LEU A 223 -18.71 -9.03 19.15
N CYS A 224 -17.56 -9.62 18.87
CA CYS A 224 -17.39 -10.76 17.99
C CYS A 224 -16.97 -11.99 18.77
N GLU A 225 -17.56 -13.14 18.45
CA GLU A 225 -17.16 -14.41 19.04
C GLU A 225 -15.75 -14.82 18.58
N ALA A 226 -14.96 -15.43 19.46
CA ALA A 226 -13.60 -15.88 19.14
C ALA A 226 -13.58 -16.83 17.92
N SER A 227 -14.59 -17.69 17.78
CA SER A 227 -14.76 -18.58 16.63
C SER A 227 -14.95 -17.86 15.29
N ALA A 228 -15.43 -16.62 15.31
CA ALA A 228 -15.58 -15.82 14.08
C ALA A 228 -14.23 -15.31 13.54
N PHE A 229 -13.20 -15.18 14.38
CA PHE A 229 -11.94 -14.59 13.96
C PHE A 229 -11.16 -15.44 12.95
N GLU A 230 -11.16 -16.75 13.06
CA GLU A 230 -10.54 -17.64 12.05
C GLU A 230 -11.23 -17.48 10.69
N SER A 231 -12.57 -17.43 10.67
CA SER A 231 -13.34 -17.20 9.45
C SER A 231 -13.06 -15.80 8.86
N ILE A 232 -12.89 -14.79 9.69
CA ILE A 232 -12.54 -13.43 9.26
C ILE A 232 -11.15 -13.40 8.61
N ILE A 233 -10.15 -14.05 9.23
CA ILE A 233 -8.79 -14.17 8.70
C ILE A 233 -8.83 -14.82 7.31
N GLU A 234 -9.47 -15.98 7.19
CA GLU A 234 -9.59 -16.70 5.93
C GLU A 234 -10.31 -15.86 4.86
N HIS A 235 -11.36 -15.14 5.23
CA HIS A 235 -12.12 -14.28 4.34
C HIS A 235 -11.26 -13.12 3.76
N VAL A 236 -10.44 -12.48 4.59
CA VAL A 236 -9.51 -11.44 4.15
C VAL A 236 -8.46 -12.03 3.21
N GLN A 237 -7.83 -13.15 3.59
CA GLN A 237 -6.80 -13.84 2.81
C GLN A 237 -7.28 -14.26 1.42
N ARG A 238 -8.52 -14.74 1.31
CA ARG A 238 -9.13 -15.24 0.06
C ARG A 238 -9.83 -14.16 -0.77
N ARG A 239 -10.03 -12.94 -0.22
CA ARG A 239 -10.83 -11.90 -0.88
C ARG A 239 -10.30 -11.52 -2.28
N GLY A 240 -8.97 -11.46 -2.44
CA GLY A 240 -8.35 -11.16 -3.72
C GLY A 240 -8.68 -12.20 -4.79
N ALA A 241 -8.56 -13.48 -4.46
CA ALA A 241 -8.88 -14.58 -5.36
C ALA A 241 -10.38 -14.62 -5.72
N ALA A 242 -11.26 -14.40 -4.73
CA ALA A 242 -12.70 -14.33 -4.95
C ALA A 242 -13.10 -13.20 -5.93
N LEU A 243 -12.47 -12.03 -5.80
CA LEU A 243 -12.70 -10.91 -6.74
C LEU A 243 -12.23 -11.22 -8.15
N ILE A 244 -11.06 -11.87 -8.31
CA ILE A 244 -10.56 -12.30 -9.62
C ILE A 244 -11.53 -13.31 -10.25
N GLY A 245 -12.03 -14.28 -9.47
CA GLY A 245 -13.02 -15.24 -9.93
C GLY A 245 -14.32 -14.59 -10.40
N ALA A 246 -14.80 -13.56 -9.69
CA ALA A 246 -16.05 -12.88 -10.02
C ALA A 246 -15.93 -11.86 -11.14
N LEU A 247 -14.82 -11.11 -11.21
CA LEU A 247 -14.64 -9.99 -12.15
C LEU A 247 -13.77 -10.34 -13.37
N GLY A 248 -13.12 -11.51 -13.37
CA GLY A 248 -12.12 -11.86 -14.39
C GLY A 248 -10.84 -11.00 -14.34
N ALA A 249 -10.69 -10.17 -13.29
CA ALA A 249 -9.57 -9.27 -13.15
C ALA A 249 -9.33 -8.90 -11.68
N SER A 250 -8.11 -8.45 -11.35
CA SER A 250 -7.74 -7.99 -10.00
C SER A 250 -8.52 -6.74 -9.58
N SER A 251 -8.50 -6.43 -8.29
CA SER A 251 -9.07 -5.19 -7.72
C SER A 251 -8.51 -3.95 -8.42
N ALA A 252 -9.39 -2.99 -8.72
CA ALA A 252 -8.99 -1.68 -9.25
C ALA A 252 -9.52 -0.56 -8.36
N MET A 253 -10.84 -0.42 -8.24
CA MET A 253 -11.49 0.61 -7.42
C MET A 253 -11.06 0.54 -5.96
N SER A 254 -11.13 -0.63 -5.33
CA SER A 254 -10.74 -0.81 -3.92
C SER A 254 -9.23 -0.65 -3.71
N ALA A 255 -8.40 -1.03 -4.69
CA ALA A 255 -6.97 -0.79 -4.65
C ALA A 255 -6.67 0.73 -4.74
N ALA A 256 -7.31 1.45 -5.64
CA ALA A 256 -7.18 2.91 -5.75
C ALA A 256 -7.60 3.62 -4.45
N ASN A 257 -8.72 3.22 -3.85
CA ASN A 257 -9.15 3.75 -2.55
C ASN A 257 -8.13 3.46 -1.45
N ALA A 258 -7.55 2.25 -1.41
CA ALA A 258 -6.53 1.89 -0.43
C ALA A 258 -5.22 2.69 -0.64
N ILE A 259 -4.81 2.94 -1.88
CA ILE A 259 -3.68 3.81 -2.22
C ILE A 259 -3.95 5.23 -1.72
N MET A 260 -5.13 5.78 -2.00
CA MET A 260 -5.55 7.10 -1.51
C MET A 260 -5.45 7.19 0.01
N LEU A 261 -5.99 6.21 0.74
CA LEU A 261 -5.95 6.17 2.21
C LEU A 261 -4.51 6.00 2.74
N HIS A 262 -3.69 5.18 2.08
CA HIS A 262 -2.28 5.00 2.43
C HIS A 262 -1.50 6.32 2.30
N LEU A 263 -1.57 6.96 1.14
CA LEU A 263 -0.89 8.23 0.88
C LEU A 263 -1.39 9.34 1.82
N ARG A 264 -2.68 9.40 2.06
CA ARG A 264 -3.29 10.37 2.96
C ARG A 264 -2.79 10.19 4.39
N SER A 265 -2.80 8.95 4.92
CA SER A 265 -2.28 8.66 6.25
C SER A 265 -0.77 8.92 6.37
N TRP A 266 -0.02 8.72 5.30
CA TRP A 266 1.43 8.86 5.28
C TRP A 266 1.88 10.30 5.06
N LEU A 267 1.30 11.02 4.06
CA LEU A 267 1.88 12.24 3.50
C LEU A 267 1.01 13.50 3.66
N ALA A 268 -0.32 13.37 3.86
CA ALA A 268 -1.19 14.53 3.92
C ALA A 268 -1.06 15.29 5.24
N ASP A 269 -1.17 16.61 5.19
CA ASP A 269 -1.20 17.45 6.39
C ASP A 269 -2.49 17.27 7.18
N GLY A 270 -2.46 17.59 8.49
CA GLY A 270 -3.65 17.62 9.35
C GLY A 270 -4.28 16.25 9.62
N GLN A 271 -3.54 15.15 9.40
CA GLN A 271 -4.01 13.82 9.78
C GLN A 271 -3.79 13.57 11.27
N ASP A 272 -4.64 12.71 11.84
CA ASP A 272 -4.52 12.25 13.22
C ASP A 272 -3.20 11.49 13.40
N GLU A 273 -2.30 12.04 14.23
CA GLU A 273 -0.99 11.45 14.51
C GLU A 273 -1.07 10.18 15.37
N ASP A 274 -2.16 9.99 16.09
CA ASP A 274 -2.42 8.77 16.87
C ASP A 274 -3.09 7.66 16.06
N ALA A 275 -3.52 7.95 14.82
CA ALA A 275 -4.15 6.96 13.97
C ALA A 275 -3.18 5.83 13.60
N ILE A 276 -3.56 4.60 13.91
CA ILE A 276 -2.82 3.39 13.53
C ILE A 276 -3.33 2.90 12.17
N PHE A 277 -2.40 2.58 11.27
CA PHE A 277 -2.68 2.05 9.94
C PHE A 277 -1.63 1.02 9.51
N SER A 278 -2.02 0.09 8.65
CA SER A 278 -1.12 -0.95 8.16
C SER A 278 -0.29 -0.43 6.98
N MET A 279 1.02 -0.65 7.05
CA MET A 279 1.97 -0.24 6.04
C MET A 279 3.09 -1.27 5.91
N GLY A 280 3.43 -1.67 4.68
CA GLY A 280 4.62 -2.49 4.44
C GLY A 280 5.88 -1.61 4.42
N ILE A 281 6.76 -1.80 5.40
CA ILE A 281 8.00 -1.05 5.57
C ILE A 281 9.17 -1.97 5.91
N ILE A 282 10.39 -1.45 5.81
CA ILE A 282 11.60 -2.20 6.19
C ILE A 282 11.56 -2.59 7.67
N SER A 283 11.89 -3.84 7.97
CA SER A 283 11.89 -4.39 9.32
C SER A 283 13.16 -4.13 10.11
N ASP A 284 14.04 -3.25 9.61
CA ASP A 284 15.26 -2.88 10.32
C ASP A 284 14.88 -2.19 11.65
N ASN A 285 15.48 -2.62 12.78
CA ASN A 285 15.22 -2.08 14.12
C ASN A 285 13.75 -2.14 14.57
N ASN A 286 12.96 -3.09 14.08
CA ASN A 286 11.58 -3.25 14.51
C ASN A 286 11.48 -3.73 15.98
N PRO A 287 10.48 -3.28 16.77
CA PRO A 287 10.35 -3.65 18.18
C PRO A 287 9.93 -5.10 18.41
N TYR A 288 9.57 -5.84 17.35
CA TYR A 288 9.07 -7.21 17.40
C TYR A 288 10.11 -8.26 17.01
N GLN A 289 11.40 -7.86 16.90
CA GLN A 289 12.47 -8.76 16.48
C GLN A 289 12.64 -9.94 17.44
N GLU A 290 12.58 -9.68 18.74
CA GLU A 290 12.73 -10.71 19.77
C GLU A 290 11.38 -11.32 20.15
N SER A 291 10.37 -10.52 20.44
CA SER A 291 9.07 -10.98 20.94
C SER A 291 8.25 -11.79 19.93
N LEU A 292 8.32 -11.45 18.64
CA LEU A 292 7.57 -12.12 17.57
C LEU A 292 8.46 -12.76 16.49
N ASN A 293 9.78 -12.80 16.69
CA ASN A 293 10.75 -13.38 15.75
C ASN A 293 10.68 -12.77 14.32
N ILE A 294 10.40 -11.46 14.22
CA ILE A 294 10.38 -10.75 12.94
C ILE A 294 11.79 -10.22 12.65
N PRO A 295 12.57 -10.83 11.72
CA PRO A 295 13.94 -10.46 11.49
C PRO A 295 14.07 -9.12 10.75
N SER A 296 15.21 -8.44 10.91
CA SER A 296 15.60 -7.30 10.09
C SER A 296 15.83 -7.69 8.62
N GLY A 297 15.79 -6.70 7.73
CA GLY A 297 16.14 -6.85 6.31
C GLY A 297 15.04 -7.38 5.42
N LEU A 298 13.78 -7.38 5.88
CA LEU A 298 12.59 -7.71 5.09
C LEU A 298 11.68 -6.47 4.99
N VAL A 299 10.84 -6.42 3.98
CA VAL A 299 9.70 -5.51 3.97
C VAL A 299 8.48 -6.26 4.50
N VAL A 300 7.97 -5.82 5.64
CA VAL A 300 6.91 -6.50 6.40
C VAL A 300 5.77 -5.51 6.64
N SER A 301 4.52 -5.94 6.53
CA SER A 301 3.39 -5.14 7.00
C SER A 301 3.39 -5.06 8.51
N PHE A 302 3.34 -3.84 9.04
CA PHE A 302 3.25 -3.54 10.46
C PHE A 302 2.11 -2.57 10.74
N PRO A 303 1.60 -2.52 11.99
CA PRO A 303 0.87 -1.37 12.49
C PRO A 303 1.84 -0.20 12.60
N CYS A 304 1.54 0.88 11.90
CA CYS A 304 2.34 2.08 11.86
C CYS A 304 1.51 3.29 12.28
N ARG A 305 2.17 4.34 12.72
CA ARG A 305 1.61 5.67 12.93
C ARG A 305 2.59 6.74 12.47
N ARG A 306 2.13 7.95 12.33
CA ARG A 306 3.02 9.10 12.08
C ARG A 306 3.89 9.37 13.30
N VAL A 307 5.11 9.82 13.06
CA VAL A 307 5.97 10.32 14.16
C VAL A 307 5.35 11.63 14.69
N LYS A 308 5.06 11.68 15.98
CA LYS A 308 4.45 12.87 16.63
C LYS A 308 5.34 14.11 16.45
N GLY A 309 4.75 15.18 15.92
CA GLY A 309 5.48 16.40 15.60
C GLY A 309 6.52 16.24 14.50
N GLY A 310 6.54 15.10 13.82
CA GLY A 310 7.42 14.82 12.69
C GLY A 310 6.94 15.45 11.38
N LEU A 311 7.81 15.45 10.38
CA LEU A 311 7.45 15.90 9.04
C LEU A 311 6.53 14.88 8.34
N PRO A 312 5.67 15.31 7.40
CA PRO A 312 4.93 14.42 6.53
C PRO A 312 5.85 13.38 5.89
N GLY A 313 5.43 12.10 5.92
CA GLY A 313 6.24 10.99 5.42
C GLY A 313 7.16 10.33 6.46
N GLN A 314 7.20 10.81 7.68
CA GLN A 314 7.85 10.13 8.80
C GLN A 314 6.85 9.25 9.55
N VAL A 315 7.12 7.95 9.56
CA VAL A 315 6.29 6.94 10.25
C VAL A 315 7.15 6.08 11.15
N GLU A 316 6.54 5.55 12.19
CA GLU A 316 7.15 4.59 13.11
C GLU A 316 6.27 3.35 13.24
N ILE A 317 6.90 2.20 13.52
CA ILE A 317 6.18 0.98 13.91
C ILE A 317 5.64 1.21 15.32
N VAL A 318 4.34 0.95 15.51
CA VAL A 318 3.72 1.05 16.83
C VAL A 318 4.23 -0.08 17.70
N ASP A 319 4.89 0.25 18.80
CA ASP A 319 5.36 -0.72 19.79
C ASP A 319 4.22 -1.16 20.74
N GLY A 320 4.38 -2.34 21.35
CA GLY A 320 3.44 -2.87 22.35
C GLY A 320 2.11 -3.39 21.78
N MET A 321 1.98 -3.54 20.47
CA MET A 321 0.81 -4.19 19.88
C MET A 321 0.89 -5.70 20.09
N GLU A 322 -0.09 -6.25 20.80
CA GLU A 322 -0.17 -7.68 21.07
C GLU A 322 -0.68 -8.47 19.85
N VAL A 323 0.04 -9.51 19.48
CA VAL A 323 -0.43 -10.59 18.63
C VAL A 323 -0.66 -11.81 19.53
N PRO A 324 -1.91 -12.29 19.72
CA PRO A 324 -2.19 -13.42 20.59
C PRO A 324 -1.39 -14.67 20.23
N GLU A 325 -0.97 -15.43 21.23
CA GLU A 325 -0.14 -16.63 21.04
C GLU A 325 -0.76 -17.62 20.03
N MET A 326 -2.08 -17.78 20.03
CA MET A 326 -2.79 -18.62 19.06
C MET A 326 -2.58 -18.21 17.61
N LEU A 327 -2.21 -16.94 17.33
CA LEU A 327 -1.93 -16.40 15.99
C LEU A 327 -0.42 -16.43 15.63
N HIS A 328 0.47 -16.80 16.56
CA HIS A 328 1.90 -16.87 16.28
C HIS A 328 2.25 -17.85 15.16
N PRO A 329 1.59 -19.01 14.97
CA PRO A 329 1.82 -19.87 13.81
C PRO A 329 1.50 -19.20 12.48
N HIS A 330 0.44 -18.40 12.41
CA HIS A 330 0.09 -17.63 11.21
C HIS A 330 1.15 -16.56 10.91
N LEU A 331 1.60 -15.84 11.95
CA LEU A 331 2.66 -14.85 11.82
C LEU A 331 3.97 -15.52 11.37
N ALA A 332 4.35 -16.62 11.95
CA ALA A 332 5.54 -17.39 11.55
C ALA A 332 5.46 -17.84 10.09
N SER A 333 4.30 -18.29 9.63
CA SER A 333 4.06 -18.69 8.23
C SER A 333 4.28 -17.54 7.26
N THR A 334 3.69 -16.37 7.51
CA THR A 334 3.83 -15.20 6.63
C THR A 334 5.27 -14.66 6.61
N ILE A 335 5.98 -14.69 7.75
CA ILE A 335 7.40 -14.30 7.82
C ILE A 335 8.29 -15.32 7.10
N ALA A 336 7.98 -16.62 7.18
CA ALA A 336 8.70 -17.66 6.43
C ALA A 336 8.55 -17.47 4.92
N GLU A 337 7.35 -17.12 4.44
CA GLU A 337 7.12 -16.79 3.03
C GLU A 337 7.98 -15.60 2.58
N LEU A 338 8.02 -14.51 3.35
CA LEU A 338 8.87 -13.34 3.06
C LEU A 338 10.36 -13.68 3.02
N LYS A 339 10.85 -14.52 3.95
CA LYS A 339 12.24 -15.00 3.94
C LYS A 339 12.55 -15.78 2.67
N LEU A 340 11.63 -16.63 2.22
CA LEU A 340 11.78 -17.41 1.00
C LEU A 340 11.83 -16.49 -0.24
N GLU A 341 10.90 -15.55 -0.36
CA GLU A 341 10.85 -14.59 -1.45
C GLU A 341 12.11 -13.71 -1.49
N ALA A 342 12.59 -13.24 -0.34
CA ALA A 342 13.84 -12.47 -0.25
C ALA A 342 15.08 -13.31 -0.63
N LYS A 343 15.08 -14.62 -0.37
CA LYS A 343 16.13 -15.54 -0.84
C LYS A 343 16.08 -15.71 -2.35
N ASP A 344 14.90 -15.86 -2.94
CA ASP A 344 14.72 -15.97 -4.40
C ASP A 344 15.17 -14.68 -5.10
N LEU A 345 14.95 -13.51 -4.48
CA LEU A 345 15.41 -12.23 -4.97
C LEU A 345 16.96 -12.16 -5.04
N ARG A 346 17.67 -12.64 -4.01
CA ARG A 346 19.15 -12.65 -3.97
C ARG A 346 19.79 -13.57 -5.02
N GLY A 347 19.09 -14.57 -5.49
CA GLY A 347 19.51 -15.45 -6.58
C GLY A 347 19.29 -14.89 -7.98
N SER A 348 18.67 -13.71 -8.10
CA SER A 348 18.47 -12.99 -9.35
C SER A 348 19.63 -12.01 -9.62
N GLU A 349 19.94 -11.71 -10.89
CA GLU A 349 21.00 -10.78 -11.32
C GLU A 349 20.84 -9.35 -10.75
N VAL A 350 19.65 -9.00 -10.27
CA VAL A 350 19.31 -7.70 -9.66
C VAL A 350 20.24 -7.34 -8.49
N VAL A 351 20.72 -8.33 -7.73
CA VAL A 351 21.59 -8.12 -6.55
C VAL A 351 23.08 -8.25 -6.90
N ALA A 352 23.43 -8.91 -8.00
CA ALA A 352 24.83 -9.08 -8.42
C ALA A 352 25.48 -7.76 -8.86
N GLU A 353 24.73 -6.85 -9.49
CA GLU A 353 25.24 -5.56 -9.95
C GLU A 353 25.37 -4.49 -8.84
N SER A 354 24.75 -4.69 -7.67
CA SER A 354 24.83 -3.73 -6.55
C SER A 354 26.05 -3.96 -5.63
N LYS A 355 26.92 -4.95 -5.94
CA LYS A 355 28.15 -5.27 -5.19
C LYS A 355 29.45 -4.87 -5.89
N LEU A 356 29.37 -4.17 -7.01
CA LEU A 356 30.49 -3.54 -7.71
C LEU A 356 30.37 -2.01 -7.57
#